data_59b00e388782204830b765ffe9c83ff0
#
_entry.id   59b00e388782204830b765ffe9c83ff0
#
_cell.length_a   1.000
_cell.length_b   1.000
_cell.length_c   1.000
_cell.angle_alpha   90.00
_cell.angle_beta   90.00
_cell.angle_gamma   90.00
#
_symmetry.space_group_name_H-M   'P 1'
#
loop_
_entity.id
_entity.type
_entity.pdbx_description
1 polymer ?
#
loop_
_entity_poly.entity_id
_entity_poly.type
_entity_poly.pdbx_seq_one_letter_code
_entity_poly.pdbx_strand_id
1 'polypeptide(L)'
;LPRPISPYGVSKLAGEHYCTAFYETYGLETVCLRYFNVFGPRQNPDSPYTGVMAIFIPLMLQGRQPTIYGDGTQTRDFTYIQNNIAANLLAVTAERAPGEIINIACGRSCSVLEIVEKINRILGTSIEPLFAPPRPGDILHSRAAIDKAREILHYEPVVDLEEGLRQTIEWYREKLKLQG
;
A
#
# COMPACT_ATOMS: atom_id res chain seq x y z
N LEU A 1 -5.63 17.85 13.24
CA LEU A 1 -6.31 18.08 11.95
C LEU A 1 -5.38 17.66 10.81
N PRO A 2 -5.89 16.95 9.77
CA PRO A 2 -5.10 16.62 8.60
C PRO A 2 -4.54 17.88 7.92
N ARG A 3 -3.27 17.82 7.51
CA ARG A 3 -2.58 18.92 6.84
C ARG A 3 -1.90 18.40 5.57
N PRO A 4 -2.66 18.22 4.47
CA PRO A 4 -2.09 17.71 3.23
C PRO A 4 -1.07 18.68 2.64
N ILE A 5 0.06 18.13 2.17
CA ILE A 5 1.17 18.90 1.58
C ILE A 5 1.25 18.75 0.05
N SER A 6 0.28 18.07 -0.55
CA SER A 6 0.22 17.85 -1.99
C SER A 6 -1.21 18.03 -2.53
N PRO A 7 -1.39 18.43 -3.82
CA PRO A 7 -2.70 18.49 -4.45
C PRO A 7 -3.46 17.16 -4.40
N TYR A 8 -2.76 16.03 -4.54
CA TYR A 8 -3.32 14.71 -4.36
C TYR A 8 -3.89 14.50 -2.94
N GLY A 9 -3.11 14.85 -1.90
CA GLY A 9 -3.58 14.76 -0.51
C GLY A 9 -4.79 15.65 -0.25
N VAL A 10 -4.82 16.86 -0.82
CA VAL A 10 -5.98 17.77 -0.74
C VAL A 10 -7.21 17.13 -1.37
N SER A 11 -7.10 16.54 -2.57
CA SER A 11 -8.24 15.90 -3.25
C SER A 11 -8.80 14.71 -2.45
N LYS A 12 -7.92 13.91 -1.80
CA LYS A 12 -8.35 12.80 -0.95
C LYS A 12 -9.05 13.28 0.31
N LEU A 13 -8.52 14.31 0.96
CA LEU A 13 -9.15 14.91 2.14
C LEU A 13 -10.51 15.55 1.80
N ALA A 14 -10.62 16.22 0.66
CA ALA A 14 -11.89 16.75 0.19
C ALA A 14 -12.94 15.64 -0.01
N GLY A 15 -12.53 14.48 -0.57
CA GLY A 15 -13.42 13.31 -0.70
C GLY A 15 -13.93 12.80 0.66
N GLU A 16 -13.07 12.74 1.68
CA GLU A 16 -13.49 12.37 3.03
C GLU A 16 -14.51 13.36 3.60
N HIS A 17 -14.26 14.66 3.45
CA HIS A 17 -15.20 15.69 3.92
C HIS A 17 -16.55 15.63 3.18
N TYR A 18 -16.56 15.34 1.86
CA TYR A 18 -17.82 15.13 1.15
C TYR A 18 -18.57 13.90 1.70
N CYS A 19 -17.91 12.78 1.90
CA CYS A 19 -18.53 11.58 2.46
C CYS A 19 -19.15 11.87 3.84
N THR A 20 -18.39 12.53 4.73
CA THR A 20 -18.89 12.93 6.06
C THR A 20 -20.08 13.89 5.95
N ALA A 21 -20.00 14.91 5.10
CA ALA A 21 -21.08 15.86 4.92
C ALA A 21 -22.36 15.22 4.38
N PHE A 22 -22.25 14.27 3.44
CA PHE A 22 -23.42 13.53 2.93
C PHE A 22 -24.03 12.63 4.00
N TYR A 23 -23.22 11.99 4.84
CA TYR A 23 -23.73 11.21 5.95
C TYR A 23 -24.48 12.10 6.97
N GLU A 24 -23.85 13.17 7.46
CA GLU A 24 -24.42 14.06 8.45
C GLU A 24 -25.67 14.81 7.97
N THR A 25 -25.69 15.23 6.69
CA THR A 25 -26.75 16.09 6.17
C THR A 25 -27.93 15.28 5.60
N TYR A 26 -27.64 14.18 4.92
CA TYR A 26 -28.63 13.42 4.15
C TYR A 26 -28.83 12.00 4.64
N GLY A 27 -28.11 11.54 5.67
CA GLY A 27 -28.17 10.17 6.17
C GLY A 27 -27.64 9.12 5.19
N LEU A 28 -26.83 9.54 4.19
CA LEU A 28 -26.22 8.60 3.26
C LEU A 28 -25.11 7.84 3.98
N GLU A 29 -25.30 6.55 4.20
CA GLU A 29 -24.32 5.69 4.87
C GLU A 29 -23.05 5.56 4.02
N THR A 30 -22.03 6.32 4.40
CA THR A 30 -20.71 6.31 3.77
C THR A 30 -19.64 5.89 4.78
N VAL A 31 -18.58 5.23 4.32
CA VAL A 31 -17.38 4.94 5.09
C VAL A 31 -16.15 5.27 4.28
N CYS A 32 -15.17 5.97 4.88
CA CYS A 32 -13.91 6.31 4.23
C CYS A 32 -12.81 5.36 4.69
N LEU A 33 -12.29 4.54 3.78
CA LEU A 33 -11.17 3.64 4.05
C LEU A 33 -9.87 4.28 3.52
N ARG A 34 -8.95 4.63 4.43
CA ARG A 34 -7.62 5.16 4.08
C ARG A 34 -6.65 4.01 3.88
N TYR A 35 -6.31 3.71 2.64
CA TYR A 35 -5.36 2.64 2.30
C TYR A 35 -3.91 3.11 2.40
N PHE A 36 -3.06 2.24 2.97
CA PHE A 36 -1.62 2.48 3.11
C PHE A 36 -0.85 1.55 2.18
N ASN A 37 -0.03 2.13 1.30
CA ASN A 37 0.95 1.48 0.42
C ASN A 37 0.51 0.11 -0.12
N VAL A 38 -0.64 0.10 -0.79
CA VAL A 38 -1.23 -1.12 -1.36
C VAL A 38 -0.33 -1.67 -2.47
N PHE A 39 -0.12 -2.98 -2.45
CA PHE A 39 0.60 -3.69 -3.50
C PHE A 39 -0.08 -5.02 -3.84
N GLY A 40 0.23 -5.58 -5.00
CA GLY A 40 -0.30 -6.85 -5.44
C GLY A 40 -0.32 -7.02 -6.96
N PRO A 41 -0.88 -8.13 -7.44
CA PRO A 41 -1.10 -8.39 -8.86
C PRO A 41 -1.86 -7.25 -9.54
N ARG A 42 -1.58 -7.03 -10.83
CA ARG A 42 -2.23 -6.02 -11.68
C ARG A 42 -1.98 -4.56 -11.31
N GLN A 43 -1.10 -4.27 -10.36
CA GLN A 43 -0.68 -2.89 -10.09
C GLN A 43 0.01 -2.32 -11.35
N ASN A 44 -0.43 -1.14 -11.79
CA ASN A 44 0.14 -0.50 -12.98
C ASN A 44 1.53 0.09 -12.66
N PRO A 45 2.63 -0.39 -13.27
CA PRO A 45 3.97 0.11 -13.02
C PRO A 45 4.21 1.53 -13.59
N ASP A 46 3.42 1.95 -14.59
CA ASP A 46 3.60 3.23 -15.30
C ASP A 46 2.86 4.39 -14.64
N SER A 47 2.11 4.12 -13.58
CA SER A 47 1.43 5.18 -12.84
C SER A 47 2.43 6.05 -12.07
N PRO A 48 2.31 7.39 -12.10
CA PRO A 48 3.17 8.28 -11.32
C PRO A 48 3.01 8.11 -9.80
N TYR A 49 1.95 7.44 -9.37
CA TYR A 49 1.66 7.10 -7.97
C TYR A 49 1.98 5.66 -7.63
N THR A 50 2.67 4.94 -8.52
CA THR A 50 2.97 3.52 -8.30
C THR A 50 3.96 3.34 -7.16
N GLY A 51 3.71 2.33 -6.32
CA GLY A 51 4.60 1.96 -5.23
C GLY A 51 5.83 1.17 -5.71
N VAL A 52 6.86 1.13 -4.89
CA VAL A 52 8.15 0.47 -5.18
C VAL A 52 8.02 -0.99 -5.62
N MET A 53 7.03 -1.72 -5.10
CA MET A 53 6.83 -3.15 -5.42
C MET A 53 6.56 -3.40 -6.92
N ALA A 54 5.71 -2.57 -7.53
CA ALA A 54 5.37 -2.71 -8.94
C ALA A 54 6.56 -2.37 -9.89
N ILE A 55 7.57 -1.67 -9.38
CA ILE A 55 8.80 -1.33 -10.09
C ILE A 55 9.89 -2.37 -9.82
N PHE A 56 10.12 -2.70 -8.53
CA PHE A 56 11.24 -3.54 -8.12
C PHE A 56 11.07 -5.00 -8.55
N ILE A 57 9.87 -5.56 -8.36
CA ILE A 57 9.61 -6.97 -8.66
C ILE A 57 9.92 -7.30 -10.13
N PRO A 58 9.35 -6.61 -11.15
CA PRO A 58 9.65 -6.95 -12.55
C PRO A 58 11.11 -6.67 -12.94
N LEU A 59 11.78 -5.65 -12.36
CA LEU A 59 13.21 -5.41 -12.59
C LEU A 59 14.05 -6.56 -12.04
N MET A 60 13.84 -6.95 -10.80
CA MET A 60 14.61 -8.00 -10.15
C MET A 60 14.33 -9.39 -10.74
N LEU A 61 13.13 -9.65 -11.23
CA LEU A 61 12.82 -10.85 -12.02
C LEU A 61 13.63 -10.96 -13.33
N GLN A 62 14.02 -9.81 -13.91
CA GLN A 62 14.88 -9.72 -15.10
C GLN A 62 16.37 -9.66 -14.76
N GLY A 63 16.78 -9.86 -13.50
CA GLY A 63 18.16 -9.72 -13.05
C GLY A 63 18.68 -8.29 -13.02
N ARG A 64 17.79 -7.29 -13.09
CA ARG A 64 18.15 -5.86 -13.12
C ARG A 64 18.09 -5.25 -11.73
N GLN A 65 18.97 -4.29 -11.47
CA GLN A 65 19.05 -3.57 -10.21
C GLN A 65 17.89 -2.55 -10.08
N PRO A 66 17.14 -2.56 -8.96
CA PRO A 66 16.17 -1.51 -8.67
C PRO A 66 16.90 -0.26 -8.18
N THR A 67 16.32 0.93 -8.40
CA THR A 67 16.87 2.20 -7.89
C THR A 67 16.13 2.64 -6.64
N ILE A 68 16.87 2.81 -5.55
CA ILE A 68 16.40 3.39 -4.29
C ILE A 68 16.77 4.87 -4.25
N TYR A 69 15.78 5.74 -3.99
CA TYR A 69 16.01 7.16 -3.77
C TYR A 69 16.24 7.41 -2.27
N GLY A 70 17.40 8.00 -1.92
CA GLY A 70 17.88 8.09 -0.54
C GLY A 70 18.71 6.87 -0.15
N ASP A 71 18.80 6.60 1.14
CA ASP A 71 19.60 5.50 1.73
C ASP A 71 18.84 4.17 1.90
N GLY A 72 17.53 4.17 1.58
CA GLY A 72 16.68 2.99 1.67
C GLY A 72 16.12 2.69 3.07
N THR A 73 16.44 3.51 4.08
CA THR A 73 15.92 3.36 5.45
C THR A 73 14.48 3.85 5.60
N GLN A 74 13.96 4.59 4.61
CA GLN A 74 12.57 5.05 4.62
C GLN A 74 11.61 3.86 4.73
N THR A 75 10.67 3.95 5.66
CA THR A 75 9.74 2.85 5.97
C THR A 75 8.32 3.13 5.49
N ARG A 76 7.62 2.07 5.11
CA ARG A 76 6.21 2.10 4.71
C ARG A 76 5.46 0.94 5.35
N ASP A 77 4.17 1.16 5.61
CA ASP A 77 3.23 0.10 5.96
C ASP A 77 2.66 -0.48 4.65
N PHE A 78 3.28 -1.55 4.18
CA PHE A 78 2.89 -2.21 2.94
C PHE A 78 1.72 -3.16 3.19
N THR A 79 0.66 -2.98 2.42
CA THR A 79 -0.59 -3.74 2.57
C THR A 79 -0.90 -4.50 1.29
N TYR A 80 -0.94 -5.83 1.37
CA TYR A 80 -1.30 -6.65 0.21
C TYR A 80 -2.76 -6.44 -0.16
N ILE A 81 -3.07 -6.41 -1.45
CA ILE A 81 -4.39 -6.05 -1.99
C ILE A 81 -5.53 -6.86 -1.37
N GLN A 82 -5.31 -8.12 -1.03
CA GLN A 82 -6.32 -8.98 -0.44
C GLN A 82 -6.79 -8.49 0.94
N ASN A 83 -5.89 -7.85 1.71
CA ASN A 83 -6.24 -7.21 2.98
C ASN A 83 -7.20 -6.02 2.76
N ASN A 84 -6.98 -5.25 1.68
CA ASN A 84 -7.88 -4.15 1.34
C ASN A 84 -9.25 -4.67 0.87
N ILE A 85 -9.28 -5.75 0.09
CA ILE A 85 -10.53 -6.40 -0.32
C ILE A 85 -11.30 -6.89 0.91
N ALA A 86 -10.64 -7.56 1.84
CA ALA A 86 -11.26 -8.01 3.09
C ALA A 86 -11.84 -6.84 3.89
N ALA A 87 -11.09 -5.74 4.03
CA ALA A 87 -11.56 -4.54 4.71
C ALA A 87 -12.80 -3.91 4.06
N ASN A 88 -12.85 -3.87 2.70
CA ASN A 88 -14.05 -3.39 2.00
C ASN A 88 -15.27 -4.26 2.28
N LEU A 89 -15.12 -5.58 2.22
CA LEU A 89 -16.22 -6.50 2.49
C LEU A 89 -16.73 -6.37 3.93
N LEU A 90 -15.83 -6.23 4.90
CA LEU A 90 -16.18 -5.99 6.30
C LEU A 90 -16.91 -4.64 6.47
N ALA A 91 -16.45 -3.59 5.81
CA ALA A 91 -17.05 -2.26 5.89
C ALA A 91 -18.49 -2.21 5.38
N VAL A 92 -18.84 -3.04 4.38
CA VAL A 92 -20.20 -3.12 3.83
C VAL A 92 -21.22 -3.63 4.86
N THR A 93 -20.79 -4.47 5.79
CA THR A 93 -21.69 -5.14 6.76
C THR A 93 -21.53 -4.66 8.19
N ALA A 94 -20.55 -3.79 8.46
CA ALA A 94 -20.28 -3.30 9.81
C ALA A 94 -21.27 -2.19 10.21
N GLU A 95 -22.17 -2.48 11.15
CA GLU A 95 -23.21 -1.55 11.63
C GLU A 95 -22.64 -0.23 12.17
N ARG A 96 -21.41 -0.24 12.69
CA ARG A 96 -20.74 0.93 13.27
C ARG A 96 -19.85 1.68 12.28
N ALA A 97 -19.80 1.26 11.02
CA ALA A 97 -18.94 1.88 9.99
C ALA A 97 -19.50 3.17 9.36
N PRO A 98 -20.82 3.37 9.20
CA PRO A 98 -21.34 4.59 8.60
C PRO A 98 -20.85 5.89 9.29
N GLY A 99 -20.40 6.85 8.50
CA GLY A 99 -19.83 8.12 8.94
C GLY A 99 -18.35 8.06 9.35
N GLU A 100 -17.75 6.87 9.40
CA GLU A 100 -16.42 6.68 9.93
C GLU A 100 -15.30 6.83 8.88
N ILE A 101 -14.13 7.30 9.35
CA ILE A 101 -12.88 7.33 8.59
C ILE A 101 -11.92 6.36 9.26
N ILE A 102 -11.48 5.32 8.53
CA ILE A 102 -10.78 4.15 9.08
C ILE A 102 -9.50 3.89 8.27
N ASN A 103 -8.35 3.78 8.95
CA ASN A 103 -7.10 3.39 8.31
C ASN A 103 -7.08 1.87 8.07
N ILE A 104 -6.71 1.47 6.85
CA ILE A 104 -6.55 0.06 6.45
C ILE A 104 -5.09 -0.17 6.06
N ALA A 105 -4.42 -0.96 6.89
CA ALA A 105 -2.99 -1.27 6.78
C ALA A 105 -2.67 -2.55 7.56
N CYS A 106 -1.38 -2.89 7.69
CA CYS A 106 -0.94 -4.01 8.51
C CYS A 106 -0.50 -3.62 9.93
N GLY A 107 -0.38 -2.32 10.23
CA GLY A 107 0.13 -1.81 11.51
C GLY A 107 1.63 -2.07 11.72
N ARG A 108 2.35 -2.44 10.66
CA ARG A 108 3.79 -2.76 10.66
C ARG A 108 4.48 -1.97 9.56
N SER A 109 5.67 -1.48 9.84
CA SER A 109 6.50 -0.80 8.83
C SER A 109 7.67 -1.69 8.42
N CYS A 110 8.04 -1.57 7.14
CA CYS A 110 9.19 -2.23 6.54
C CYS A 110 9.96 -1.19 5.72
N SER A 111 11.29 -1.22 5.76
CA SER A 111 12.12 -0.32 4.97
C SER A 111 12.19 -0.75 3.51
N VAL A 112 12.57 0.18 2.63
CA VAL A 112 12.73 -0.12 1.21
C VAL A 112 13.89 -1.10 0.97
N LEU A 113 14.95 -1.02 1.79
CA LEU A 113 16.04 -2.02 1.76
C LEU A 113 15.56 -3.42 2.13
N GLU A 114 14.79 -3.55 3.22
CA GLU A 114 14.22 -4.85 3.62
C GLU A 114 13.31 -5.45 2.54
N ILE A 115 12.65 -4.61 1.72
CA ILE A 115 11.87 -5.09 0.57
C ILE A 115 12.79 -5.73 -0.47
N VAL A 116 13.91 -5.09 -0.82
CA VAL A 116 14.89 -5.67 -1.76
C VAL A 116 15.43 -7.00 -1.24
N GLU A 117 15.79 -7.06 0.04
CA GLU A 117 16.26 -8.29 0.70
C GLU A 117 15.21 -9.42 0.66
N LYS A 118 13.95 -9.11 0.94
CA LYS A 118 12.84 -10.06 0.88
C LYS A 118 12.61 -10.58 -0.53
N ILE A 119 12.65 -9.69 -1.55
CA ILE A 119 12.52 -10.09 -2.95
C ILE A 119 13.70 -10.99 -3.35
N ASN A 120 14.94 -10.63 -3.01
CA ASN A 120 16.12 -11.45 -3.24
C ASN A 120 15.98 -12.87 -2.64
N ARG A 121 15.52 -12.93 -1.39
CA ARG A 121 15.30 -14.22 -0.71
C ARG A 121 14.29 -15.09 -1.44
N ILE A 122 13.17 -14.50 -1.90
CA ILE A 122 12.13 -15.25 -2.64
C ILE A 122 12.64 -15.70 -4.02
N LEU A 123 13.45 -14.86 -4.68
CA LEU A 123 14.00 -15.15 -6.00
C LEU A 123 15.22 -16.08 -5.96
N GLY A 124 15.88 -16.24 -4.81
CA GLY A 124 17.16 -16.93 -4.68
C GLY A 124 18.31 -16.15 -5.32
N THR A 125 18.26 -14.79 -5.27
CA THR A 125 19.24 -13.89 -5.87
C THR A 125 19.91 -13.00 -4.81
N SER A 126 20.92 -12.23 -5.24
CA SER A 126 21.64 -11.24 -4.42
C SER A 126 21.81 -9.92 -5.20
N ILE A 127 20.74 -9.44 -5.80
CA ILE A 127 20.75 -8.19 -6.58
C ILE A 127 20.87 -7.00 -5.63
N GLU A 128 21.93 -6.21 -5.79
CA GLU A 128 22.12 -4.97 -5.03
C GLU A 128 21.36 -3.81 -5.70
N PRO A 129 20.70 -2.94 -4.92
CA PRO A 129 20.04 -1.76 -5.47
C PRO A 129 21.06 -0.70 -5.89
N LEU A 130 20.67 0.13 -6.85
CA LEU A 130 21.34 1.41 -7.13
C LEU A 130 20.77 2.47 -6.20
N PHE A 131 21.62 3.40 -5.76
CA PHE A 131 21.19 4.53 -4.95
C PHE A 131 21.19 5.83 -5.74
N ALA A 132 20.15 6.63 -5.57
CA ALA A 132 20.01 7.94 -6.17
C ALA A 132 19.68 9.00 -5.10
N PRO A 133 19.88 10.30 -5.37
CA PRO A 133 19.52 11.34 -4.43
C PRO A 133 18.07 11.23 -3.95
N PRO A 134 17.77 11.59 -2.69
CA PRO A 134 16.42 11.52 -2.14
C PRO A 134 15.47 12.44 -2.92
N ARG A 135 14.21 12.03 -3.04
CA ARG A 135 13.18 12.84 -3.68
C ARG A 135 12.68 13.94 -2.73
N PRO A 136 12.56 15.19 -3.18
CA PRO A 136 11.97 16.25 -2.36
C PRO A 136 10.55 15.89 -1.93
N GLY A 137 10.25 16.06 -0.64
CA GLY A 137 8.92 15.79 -0.08
C GLY A 137 8.59 14.31 0.17
N ASP A 138 9.56 13.40 0.02
CA ASP A 138 9.33 11.99 0.38
C ASP A 138 9.19 11.84 1.90
N ILE A 139 8.20 11.03 2.32
CA ILE A 139 7.94 10.75 3.73
C ILE A 139 8.94 9.70 4.20
N LEU A 140 9.72 10.00 5.25
CA LEU A 140 10.71 9.07 5.77
C LEU A 140 10.06 7.84 6.42
N HIS A 141 9.07 8.05 7.28
CA HIS A 141 8.42 6.96 8.01
C HIS A 141 6.91 7.04 7.89
N SER A 142 6.29 5.93 7.52
CA SER A 142 4.83 5.80 7.43
C SER A 142 4.39 4.47 8.03
N ARG A 143 3.57 4.55 9.07
CA ARG A 143 2.91 3.42 9.74
C ARG A 143 1.52 3.84 10.14
N ALA A 144 0.52 2.99 9.90
CA ALA A 144 -0.85 3.26 10.34
C ALA A 144 -1.13 2.69 11.73
N ALA A 145 -1.94 3.41 12.50
CA ALA A 145 -2.69 2.83 13.60
C ALA A 145 -3.96 2.18 13.02
N ILE A 146 -4.16 0.89 13.30
CA ILE A 146 -5.29 0.10 12.79
C ILE A 146 -6.27 -0.32 13.89
N ASP A 147 -6.14 0.25 15.10
CA ASP A 147 -6.98 -0.10 16.25
C ASP A 147 -8.45 0.16 15.95
N LYS A 148 -8.78 1.28 15.29
CA LYS A 148 -10.15 1.60 14.86
C LYS A 148 -10.70 0.60 13.84
N ALA A 149 -9.87 0.11 12.91
CA ALA A 149 -10.28 -0.93 11.97
C ALA A 149 -10.61 -2.25 12.69
N ARG A 150 -9.82 -2.60 13.71
CA ARG A 150 -10.08 -3.76 14.56
C ARG A 150 -11.37 -3.61 15.35
N GLU A 151 -11.58 -2.45 15.97
CA GLU A 151 -12.73 -2.19 16.81
C GLU A 151 -14.05 -2.17 16.03
N ILE A 152 -14.06 -1.45 14.86
CA ILE A 152 -15.29 -1.18 14.12
C ILE A 152 -15.58 -2.25 13.09
N LEU A 153 -14.53 -2.70 12.35
CA LEU A 153 -14.68 -3.66 11.25
C LEU A 153 -14.33 -5.09 11.65
N HIS A 154 -13.79 -5.32 12.84
CA HIS A 154 -13.15 -6.59 13.23
C HIS A 154 -12.06 -7.00 12.21
N TYR A 155 -11.39 -6.00 11.62
CA TYR A 155 -10.37 -6.19 10.60
C TYR A 155 -9.07 -6.69 11.21
N GLU A 156 -8.55 -7.78 10.63
CA GLU A 156 -7.16 -8.20 10.79
C GLU A 156 -6.57 -8.48 9.40
N PRO A 157 -5.28 -8.15 9.17
CA PRO A 157 -4.62 -8.51 7.93
C PRO A 157 -4.63 -10.02 7.71
N VAL A 158 -5.25 -10.48 6.61
CA VAL A 158 -5.39 -11.91 6.29
C VAL A 158 -4.18 -12.49 5.55
N VAL A 159 -3.35 -11.62 4.95
CA VAL A 159 -2.12 -11.98 4.24
C VAL A 159 -0.99 -11.11 4.75
N ASP A 160 0.10 -11.72 5.17
CA ASP A 160 1.30 -10.99 5.59
C ASP A 160 2.12 -10.47 4.38
N LEU A 161 3.15 -9.65 4.68
CA LEU A 161 3.99 -9.03 3.66
C LEU A 161 4.73 -10.07 2.80
N GLU A 162 5.25 -11.13 3.41
CA GLU A 162 6.08 -12.11 2.70
C GLU A 162 5.22 -12.96 1.75
N GLU A 163 4.08 -13.41 2.21
CA GLU A 163 3.13 -14.16 1.39
C GLU A 163 2.56 -13.28 0.26
N GLY A 164 2.21 -12.03 0.55
CA GLY A 164 1.79 -11.07 -0.49
C GLY A 164 2.87 -10.82 -1.55
N LEU A 165 4.16 -10.76 -1.13
CA LEU A 165 5.28 -10.67 -2.07
C LEU A 165 5.39 -11.92 -2.94
N ARG A 166 5.29 -13.14 -2.38
CA ARG A 166 5.33 -14.40 -3.14
C ARG A 166 4.27 -14.43 -4.22
N GLN A 167 3.01 -14.14 -3.86
CA GLN A 167 1.90 -14.13 -4.80
C GLN A 167 2.07 -13.06 -5.90
N THR A 168 2.59 -11.88 -5.54
CA THR A 168 2.85 -10.81 -6.51
C THR A 168 3.97 -11.18 -7.47
N ILE A 169 5.06 -11.76 -6.96
CA ILE A 169 6.20 -12.21 -7.76
C ILE A 169 5.76 -13.31 -8.75
N GLU A 170 4.96 -14.28 -8.31
CA GLU A 170 4.47 -15.35 -9.17
C GLU A 170 3.60 -14.81 -10.30
N TRP A 171 2.70 -13.88 -9.99
CA TRP A 171 1.90 -13.21 -11.02
C TRP A 171 2.76 -12.48 -12.07
N TYR A 172 3.83 -11.76 -11.64
CA TYR A 172 4.74 -11.11 -12.58
C TYR A 172 5.56 -12.11 -13.39
N ARG A 173 5.95 -13.26 -12.83
CA ARG A 173 6.61 -14.34 -13.58
C ARG A 173 5.72 -14.86 -14.71
N GLU A 174 4.46 -15.14 -14.42
CA GLU A 174 3.51 -15.60 -15.43
C GLU A 174 3.32 -14.55 -16.52
N LYS A 175 3.14 -13.28 -16.13
CA LYS A 175 2.97 -12.17 -17.07
C LYS A 175 4.20 -11.99 -17.98
N LEU A 176 5.40 -12.10 -17.44
CA LEU A 176 6.64 -11.96 -18.24
C LEU A 176 6.86 -13.14 -19.19
N LYS A 177 6.48 -14.38 -18.81
CA LYS A 177 6.50 -15.54 -19.70
C LYS A 177 5.56 -15.40 -20.91
N LEU A 178 4.45 -14.72 -20.75
CA LEU A 178 3.46 -14.50 -21.81
C LEU A 178 3.87 -13.37 -22.80
N GLN A 179 4.90 -12.58 -22.47
CA GLN A 179 5.39 -11.47 -23.29
C GLN A 179 6.69 -11.80 -24.05
N GLY A 180 7.28 -12.99 -23.84
CA GLY A 180 8.46 -13.53 -24.54
C GLY A 180 8.09 -14.66 -25.47
#